data_76ec5c930b881b609fbae1ac03c35c6b
#
_entry.id   76ec5c930b881b609fbae1ac03c35c6b
#
_cell.length_a   1.000
_cell.length_b   1.000
_cell.length_c   1.000
_cell.angle_alpha   90.00
_cell.angle_beta   90.00
_cell.angle_gamma   90.00
#
_symmetry.space_group_name_H-M   'P 1'
#
loop_
_entity.id
_entity.type
_entity.pdbx_description
1 polymer ?
#
loop_
_entity_poly.entity_id
_entity_poly.type
_entity_poly.pdbx_seq_one_letter_code
_entity_poly.pdbx_strand_id
1 'polypeptide(L)'
;MGEKGVPNPPTVWKDRLRDTGTKKLYQLGTERVTFDGDLYVYVKAGSTALAAGRFVTYLTTGTNEQTVTVAHGIGTTTVTVTAASISANDFEDGYLVVTAGTGIGECYRIRSNTATGDTGSGVIACVLYDGLASAWSTSTTDVTLYPNRFNGLIVNPNDVQQRPCCVTQWPIGAASYGWALKEGYGSLDCEVLAAGGTELDEKPITASVTDATNAGRGTITGSPTSTIYVSSASEETFDQAFVYTNPVYAMQPILGYVTLEADLTNDEAALVRITNL
;
A
#
# COMPACT_ATOMS: atom_id res chain seq x y z
N MET A 1 24.37 10.89 27.42
CA MET A 1 23.67 11.27 26.17
C MET A 1 22.39 10.49 26.16
N GLY A 2 21.24 11.14 26.43
CA GLY A 2 19.95 10.45 26.40
C GLY A 2 19.57 10.15 24.95
N GLU A 3 19.19 8.91 24.67
CA GLU A 3 18.54 8.54 23.40
C GLU A 3 17.34 9.47 23.21
N LYS A 4 17.37 10.26 22.13
CA LYS A 4 16.16 10.93 21.65
C LYS A 4 15.27 9.82 21.14
N GLY A 5 14.33 9.36 21.99
CA GLY A 5 13.31 8.41 21.56
C GLY A 5 12.60 8.94 20.33
N VAL A 6 12.36 8.06 19.36
CA VAL A 6 11.49 8.36 18.22
C VAL A 6 10.16 8.86 18.82
N PRO A 7 9.68 10.05 18.42
CA PRO A 7 8.43 10.55 18.99
C PRO A 7 7.32 9.58 18.63
N ASN A 8 6.62 9.07 19.64
CA ASN A 8 5.42 8.27 19.42
C ASN A 8 4.44 9.04 18.56
N PRO A 9 3.80 8.41 17.59
CA PRO A 9 2.78 9.07 16.78
C PRO A 9 1.68 9.65 17.71
N PRO A 10 1.13 10.81 17.38
CA PRO A 10 0.14 11.47 18.24
C PRO A 10 -1.12 10.61 18.38
N THR A 11 -1.54 10.37 19.62
CA THR A 11 -2.74 9.60 19.95
C THR A 11 -4.02 10.39 19.66
N VAL A 12 -4.98 9.75 19.00
CA VAL A 12 -6.26 10.36 18.61
C VAL A 12 -7.45 9.44 18.83
N TRP A 13 -8.66 10.01 18.92
CA TRP A 13 -9.89 9.24 18.91
C TRP A 13 -10.22 8.75 17.48
N LYS A 14 -10.79 7.54 17.34
CA LYS A 14 -11.17 6.96 16.05
C LYS A 14 -12.13 7.82 15.22
N ASP A 15 -13.01 8.58 15.86
CA ASP A 15 -13.95 9.49 15.19
C ASP A 15 -13.23 10.58 14.37
N ARG A 16 -12.05 11.01 14.80
CA ARG A 16 -11.21 11.97 14.08
C ARG A 16 -10.51 11.40 12.84
N LEU A 17 -10.59 10.09 12.65
CA LEU A 17 -9.98 9.39 11.52
C LEU A 17 -10.97 9.10 10.38
N ARG A 18 -12.26 9.47 10.57
CA ARG A 18 -13.30 9.30 9.55
C ARG A 18 -13.29 10.38 8.47
N ASP A 19 -12.62 11.50 8.74
CA ASP A 19 -12.62 12.64 7.83
C ASP A 19 -11.87 12.27 6.54
N THR A 20 -12.58 12.38 5.42
CA THR A 20 -12.03 12.20 4.07
C THR A 20 -12.28 13.46 3.25
N GLY A 21 -11.41 13.74 2.28
CA GLY A 21 -11.59 14.92 1.43
C GLY A 21 -10.52 15.05 0.35
N THR A 22 -10.78 15.95 -0.60
CA THR A 22 -9.86 16.21 -1.71
C THR A 22 -8.68 17.10 -1.34
N LYS A 23 -8.75 17.74 -0.16
CA LYS A 23 -7.66 18.58 0.35
C LYS A 23 -6.72 17.77 1.24
N LYS A 24 -5.44 17.78 0.91
CA LYS A 24 -4.40 17.18 1.74
C LYS A 24 -4.25 17.95 3.05
N LEU A 25 -4.34 17.26 4.17
CA LEU A 25 -4.16 17.81 5.51
C LEU A 25 -2.83 17.43 6.15
N TYR A 26 -2.31 16.25 5.81
CA TYR A 26 -1.07 15.68 6.35
C TYR A 26 -0.19 15.15 5.22
N GLN A 27 1.09 14.93 5.49
CA GLN A 27 1.95 14.22 4.56
C GLN A 27 1.49 12.76 4.45
N LEU A 28 1.56 12.19 3.24
CA LEU A 28 1.24 10.78 3.02
C LEU A 28 2.20 9.88 3.79
N GLY A 29 1.64 8.87 4.45
CA GLY A 29 2.40 8.01 5.36
C GLY A 29 2.52 8.55 6.78
N THR A 30 1.90 9.71 7.11
CA THR A 30 1.80 10.16 8.51
C THR A 30 1.00 9.14 9.31
N GLU A 31 1.55 8.71 10.43
CA GLU A 31 0.94 7.72 11.31
C GLU A 31 0.27 8.37 12.52
N ARG A 32 -0.80 7.74 13.00
CA ARG A 32 -1.49 8.08 14.24
C ARG A 32 -1.91 6.83 14.97
N VAL A 33 -1.76 6.85 16.29
CA VAL A 33 -2.22 5.79 17.19
C VAL A 33 -3.52 6.21 17.84
N THR A 34 -4.50 5.33 17.89
CA THR A 34 -5.73 5.54 18.67
C THR A 34 -5.50 5.25 20.16
N PHE A 35 -6.43 5.66 21.02
CA PHE A 35 -6.38 5.32 22.45
C PHE A 35 -6.48 3.82 22.70
N ASP A 36 -7.06 3.06 21.76
CA ASP A 36 -7.13 1.59 21.81
C ASP A 36 -5.84 0.90 21.33
N GLY A 37 -4.87 1.68 20.85
CA GLY A 37 -3.58 1.17 20.37
C GLY A 37 -3.53 0.84 18.89
N ASP A 38 -4.61 1.09 18.13
CA ASP A 38 -4.61 0.84 16.68
C ASP A 38 -3.80 1.91 15.94
N LEU A 39 -3.03 1.49 14.97
CA LEU A 39 -2.18 2.35 14.15
C LEU A 39 -2.85 2.64 12.81
N TYR A 40 -3.08 3.91 12.53
CA TYR A 40 -3.60 4.40 11.26
C TYR A 40 -2.55 5.18 10.49
N VAL A 41 -2.65 5.14 9.17
CA VAL A 41 -1.77 5.85 8.25
C VAL A 41 -2.58 6.74 7.32
N TYR A 42 -2.05 7.94 7.00
CA TYR A 42 -2.69 8.88 6.09
C TYR A 42 -2.38 8.54 4.65
N VAL A 43 -3.42 8.36 3.84
CA VAL A 43 -3.35 7.83 2.48
C VAL A 43 -4.12 8.68 1.49
N LYS A 44 -3.87 8.47 0.19
CA LYS A 44 -4.62 9.04 -0.93
C LYS A 44 -5.15 7.92 -1.83
N ALA A 45 -6.43 7.91 -2.10
CA ALA A 45 -7.03 7.03 -3.10
C ALA A 45 -6.56 7.41 -4.51
N GLY A 46 -6.44 6.42 -5.38
CA GLY A 46 -6.20 6.63 -6.81
C GLY A 46 -7.42 7.18 -7.54
N SER A 47 -7.53 6.89 -8.83
CA SER A 47 -8.66 7.30 -9.68
C SER A 47 -9.98 6.63 -9.32
N THR A 48 -9.96 5.58 -8.51
CA THR A 48 -11.13 4.82 -8.05
C THR A 48 -11.29 5.00 -6.54
N ALA A 49 -12.54 5.12 -6.08
CA ALA A 49 -12.85 5.17 -4.67
C ALA A 49 -12.51 3.85 -3.98
N LEU A 50 -12.06 3.94 -2.73
CA LEU A 50 -11.77 2.80 -1.87
C LEU A 50 -12.98 2.51 -0.99
N ALA A 51 -13.50 1.29 -1.04
CA ALA A 51 -14.57 0.84 -0.15
C ALA A 51 -14.04 0.55 1.24
N ALA A 52 -14.91 0.58 2.25
CA ALA A 52 -14.56 0.16 3.61
C ALA A 52 -14.32 -1.36 3.68
N GLY A 53 -13.53 -1.80 4.65
CA GLY A 53 -13.25 -3.21 4.88
C GLY A 53 -12.43 -3.88 3.78
N ARG A 54 -11.59 -3.13 3.05
CA ARG A 54 -10.78 -3.67 1.94
C ARG A 54 -9.30 -3.48 2.19
N PHE A 55 -8.52 -4.51 1.86
CA PHE A 55 -7.09 -4.36 1.66
C PHE A 55 -6.83 -3.45 0.47
N VAL A 56 -5.89 -2.54 0.65
CA VAL A 56 -5.46 -1.61 -0.41
C VAL A 56 -3.96 -1.68 -0.62
N THR A 57 -3.54 -1.42 -1.85
CA THR A 57 -2.14 -1.42 -2.28
C THR A 57 -1.85 -0.21 -3.15
N TYR A 58 -0.59 0.08 -3.40
CA TYR A 58 -0.19 1.11 -4.36
C TYR A 58 0.01 0.51 -5.76
N LEU A 59 -0.42 1.24 -6.77
CA LEU A 59 -0.27 0.82 -8.18
C LEU A 59 0.89 1.52 -8.88
N THR A 60 1.29 2.69 -8.41
CA THR A 60 2.22 3.55 -9.14
C THR A 60 3.63 2.97 -9.12
N THR A 61 4.16 2.71 -10.30
CA THR A 61 5.57 2.34 -10.49
C THR A 61 6.42 3.60 -10.58
N GLY A 62 7.64 3.55 -10.05
CA GLY A 62 8.62 4.60 -10.23
C GLY A 62 9.03 4.77 -11.69
N THR A 63 9.63 5.90 -12.02
CA THR A 63 10.27 6.12 -13.33
C THR A 63 11.79 6.02 -13.16
N ASN A 64 12.42 5.16 -13.93
CA ASN A 64 13.87 4.99 -13.87
C ASN A 64 14.57 5.94 -14.84
N GLU A 65 15.75 6.42 -14.45
CA GLU A 65 16.73 7.12 -15.29
C GLU A 65 16.14 8.25 -16.14
N GLN A 66 15.46 9.18 -15.48
CA GLN A 66 14.90 10.36 -16.12
C GLN A 66 15.98 11.44 -16.25
N THR A 67 16.13 12.00 -17.44
CA THR A 67 17.13 13.04 -17.71
C THR A 67 16.64 14.40 -17.23
N VAL A 68 17.51 15.16 -16.60
CA VAL A 68 17.27 16.56 -16.23
C VAL A 68 17.23 17.42 -17.49
N THR A 69 16.16 18.18 -17.70
CA THR A 69 15.92 18.93 -18.96
C THR A 69 16.58 20.29 -19.00
N VAL A 70 16.86 20.91 -17.85
CA VAL A 70 17.59 22.16 -17.70
C VAL A 70 18.58 22.06 -16.54
N ALA A 71 19.67 22.83 -16.60
CA ALA A 71 20.62 22.88 -15.49
C ALA A 71 19.98 23.53 -14.26
N HIS A 72 20.24 22.97 -13.09
CA HIS A 72 19.73 23.47 -11.80
C HIS A 72 20.89 23.79 -10.87
N GLY A 73 20.87 24.98 -10.29
CA GLY A 73 21.87 25.42 -9.31
C GLY A 73 21.60 24.87 -7.90
N ILE A 74 22.60 24.92 -7.06
CA ILE A 74 22.49 24.61 -5.62
C ILE A 74 21.38 25.47 -5.00
N GLY A 75 20.57 24.89 -4.12
CA GLY A 75 19.43 25.53 -3.46
C GLY A 75 18.14 25.57 -4.28
N THR A 76 18.15 25.13 -5.55
CA THR A 76 16.94 25.04 -6.37
C THR A 76 15.96 24.03 -5.77
N THR A 77 14.70 24.42 -5.61
CA THR A 77 13.61 23.56 -5.07
C THR A 77 12.65 23.06 -6.16
N THR A 78 12.76 23.55 -7.39
CA THR A 78 11.93 23.08 -8.51
C THR A 78 12.83 22.57 -9.61
N VAL A 79 12.72 21.28 -9.92
CA VAL A 79 13.52 20.62 -10.94
C VAL A 79 12.63 20.07 -12.05
N THR A 80 13.15 20.07 -13.28
CA THR A 80 12.44 19.59 -14.46
C THR A 80 13.15 18.36 -15.03
N VAL A 81 12.37 17.30 -15.23
CA VAL A 81 12.88 16.02 -15.70
C VAL A 81 12.00 15.47 -16.83
N THR A 82 12.57 14.65 -17.68
CA THR A 82 11.79 13.91 -18.67
C THR A 82 10.89 12.91 -17.93
N ALA A 83 9.62 12.81 -18.34
CA ALA A 83 8.73 11.76 -17.86
C ALA A 83 7.51 11.66 -18.78
N ALA A 84 7.07 10.47 -19.10
CA ALA A 84 5.90 10.23 -19.94
C ALA A 84 4.75 9.66 -19.11
N SER A 85 3.52 10.08 -19.43
CA SER A 85 2.28 9.52 -18.86
C SER A 85 2.17 9.67 -17.33
N ILE A 86 2.66 10.78 -16.79
CA ILE A 86 2.60 11.11 -15.35
C ILE A 86 1.46 12.09 -15.13
N SER A 87 0.63 11.84 -14.13
CA SER A 87 -0.41 12.78 -13.68
C SER A 87 0.12 13.73 -12.62
N ALA A 88 -0.57 14.85 -12.42
CA ALA A 88 -0.21 15.79 -11.37
C ALA A 88 -0.27 15.10 -9.99
N ASN A 89 0.78 15.29 -9.21
CA ASN A 89 0.94 14.74 -7.86
C ASN A 89 1.00 13.19 -7.76
N ASP A 90 1.40 12.50 -8.83
CA ASP A 90 1.69 11.06 -8.78
C ASP A 90 2.88 10.75 -7.86
N PHE A 91 3.85 11.66 -7.79
CA PHE A 91 5.03 11.56 -6.90
C PHE A 91 4.93 12.42 -5.63
N GLU A 92 3.74 12.90 -5.29
CA GLU A 92 3.54 13.69 -4.07
C GLU A 92 3.99 12.91 -2.82
N ASP A 93 4.83 13.57 -1.97
CA ASP A 93 5.51 12.97 -0.80
C ASP A 93 6.39 11.74 -1.12
N GLY A 94 6.67 11.49 -2.39
CA GLY A 94 7.63 10.48 -2.85
C GLY A 94 9.07 10.98 -2.81
N TYR A 95 9.94 10.27 -3.50
CA TYR A 95 11.38 10.55 -3.51
C TYR A 95 11.92 10.69 -4.93
N LEU A 96 12.88 11.58 -5.06
CA LEU A 96 13.73 11.72 -6.23
C LEU A 96 15.17 11.37 -5.81
N VAL A 97 15.77 10.42 -6.50
CA VAL A 97 17.13 9.96 -6.25
C VAL A 97 17.99 10.24 -7.47
N VAL A 98 19.14 10.86 -7.26
CA VAL A 98 20.14 11.09 -8.32
C VAL A 98 20.86 9.78 -8.60
N THR A 99 20.72 9.25 -9.82
CA THR A 99 21.26 7.94 -10.24
C THR A 99 22.52 8.06 -11.06
N ALA A 100 22.77 9.22 -11.70
CA ALA A 100 24.00 9.49 -12.44
C ALA A 100 24.40 10.95 -12.33
N GLY A 101 25.67 11.24 -12.56
CA GLY A 101 26.24 12.59 -12.65
C GLY A 101 26.54 13.23 -11.29
N THR A 102 26.56 14.56 -11.27
CA THR A 102 26.85 15.31 -10.05
C THR A 102 25.72 15.14 -9.05
N GLY A 103 26.05 14.80 -7.81
CA GLY A 103 25.09 14.53 -6.74
C GLY A 103 24.59 13.08 -6.71
N ILE A 104 25.24 12.15 -7.44
CA ILE A 104 24.87 10.72 -7.41
C ILE A 104 24.72 10.22 -5.97
N GLY A 105 23.59 9.55 -5.67
CA GLY A 105 23.22 9.09 -4.33
C GLY A 105 22.47 10.13 -3.47
N GLU A 106 22.38 11.39 -3.90
CA GLU A 106 21.51 12.37 -3.23
C GLU A 106 20.05 11.95 -3.38
N CYS A 107 19.28 12.13 -2.30
CA CYS A 107 17.86 11.76 -2.22
C CYS A 107 17.07 12.97 -1.72
N TYR A 108 16.05 13.35 -2.49
CA TYR A 108 15.20 14.50 -2.19
C TYR A 108 13.75 14.06 -2.06
N ARG A 109 13.04 14.62 -1.09
CA ARG A 109 11.62 14.40 -0.95
C ARG A 109 10.84 15.31 -1.87
N ILE A 110 9.92 14.75 -2.65
CA ILE A 110 9.07 15.49 -3.59
C ILE A 110 7.86 16.02 -2.84
N ARG A 111 7.60 17.31 -2.95
CA ARG A 111 6.41 17.97 -2.39
C ARG A 111 5.21 17.83 -3.32
N SER A 112 5.44 18.00 -4.62
CA SER A 112 4.42 17.89 -5.67
C SER A 112 5.10 17.76 -7.04
N ASN A 113 4.35 17.30 -8.04
CA ASN A 113 4.77 17.32 -9.43
C ASN A 113 3.63 17.77 -10.34
N THR A 114 4.00 18.35 -11.50
CA THR A 114 3.04 18.64 -12.58
C THR A 114 2.68 17.38 -13.37
N ALA A 115 1.61 17.43 -14.17
CA ALA A 115 1.37 16.40 -15.17
C ALA A 115 2.35 16.50 -16.33
N THR A 116 2.55 15.39 -17.04
CA THR A 116 3.30 15.39 -18.31
C THR A 116 2.62 16.29 -19.32
N GLY A 117 3.36 17.23 -19.88
CA GLY A 117 2.85 18.19 -20.85
C GLY A 117 2.54 19.58 -20.28
N ASP A 118 2.35 19.74 -18.97
CA ASP A 118 2.10 21.04 -18.35
C ASP A 118 3.33 21.98 -18.42
N THR A 119 4.53 21.41 -18.48
CA THR A 119 5.81 22.13 -18.52
C THR A 119 6.60 21.90 -19.81
N GLY A 120 6.03 21.17 -20.77
CA GLY A 120 6.64 20.80 -22.05
C GLY A 120 6.36 19.37 -22.43
N SER A 121 6.45 19.01 -23.71
CA SER A 121 6.21 17.66 -24.19
C SER A 121 7.16 16.66 -23.53
N GLY A 122 6.62 15.67 -22.84
CA GLY A 122 7.42 14.63 -22.15
C GLY A 122 8.20 15.13 -20.93
N VAL A 123 7.83 16.26 -20.32
CA VAL A 123 8.52 16.86 -19.19
C VAL A 123 7.56 17.09 -18.03
N ILE A 124 8.04 16.88 -16.81
CA ILE A 124 7.36 17.26 -15.57
C ILE A 124 8.26 18.18 -14.74
N ALA A 125 7.65 19.04 -13.94
CA ALA A 125 8.33 19.77 -12.88
C ALA A 125 8.04 19.13 -11.53
N CYS A 126 9.10 18.82 -10.78
CA CYS A 126 9.03 18.33 -9.41
C CYS A 126 9.41 19.46 -8.45
N VAL A 127 8.53 19.77 -7.51
CA VAL A 127 8.82 20.68 -6.40
C VAL A 127 9.31 19.85 -5.22
N LEU A 128 10.49 20.17 -4.73
CA LEU A 128 11.14 19.48 -3.62
C LEU A 128 10.82 20.17 -2.29
N TYR A 129 10.92 19.44 -1.18
CA TYR A 129 10.84 20.04 0.16
C TYR A 129 12.11 20.82 0.49
N ASP A 130 13.27 20.32 0.06
CA ASP A 130 14.59 20.89 0.32
C ASP A 130 15.26 21.28 -1.01
N GLY A 131 16.12 22.32 -0.95
CA GLY A 131 16.90 22.74 -2.10
C GLY A 131 18.03 21.78 -2.42
N LEU A 132 18.42 21.70 -3.69
CA LEU A 132 19.52 20.88 -4.15
C LEU A 132 20.83 21.18 -3.40
N ALA A 133 21.51 20.14 -2.95
CA ALA A 133 22.85 20.25 -2.34
C ALA A 133 23.96 20.40 -3.39
N SER A 134 23.76 19.84 -4.60
CA SER A 134 24.68 19.89 -5.72
C SER A 134 24.04 20.56 -6.93
N ALA A 135 24.85 21.15 -7.79
CA ALA A 135 24.38 21.68 -9.08
C ALA A 135 24.24 20.56 -10.10
N TRP A 136 23.11 20.51 -10.81
CA TRP A 136 22.82 19.48 -11.80
C TRP A 136 23.02 20.01 -13.22
N SER A 137 23.48 19.11 -14.11
CA SER A 137 23.72 19.38 -15.53
C SER A 137 22.79 18.54 -16.39
N THR A 138 22.30 19.08 -17.49
CA THR A 138 21.45 18.39 -18.47
C THR A 138 22.13 17.24 -19.20
N SER A 139 23.45 17.20 -19.23
CA SER A 139 24.20 16.22 -20.00
C SER A 139 24.67 15.01 -19.20
N THR A 140 24.62 15.10 -17.88
CA THR A 140 25.26 14.08 -17.03
C THR A 140 24.41 13.66 -15.84
N THR A 141 23.36 14.41 -15.48
CA THR A 141 22.55 14.11 -14.30
C THR A 141 21.28 13.39 -14.69
N ASP A 142 21.14 12.17 -14.21
CA ASP A 142 19.92 11.37 -14.31
C ASP A 142 19.34 11.11 -12.92
N VAL A 143 18.02 11.01 -12.87
CA VAL A 143 17.28 10.80 -11.63
C VAL A 143 16.24 9.70 -11.78
N THR A 144 15.93 9.03 -10.68
CA THR A 144 14.82 8.09 -10.59
C THR A 144 13.78 8.65 -9.62
N LEU A 145 12.50 8.59 -10.02
CA LEU A 145 11.38 9.04 -9.21
C LEU A 145 10.69 7.83 -8.58
N TYR A 146 10.53 7.87 -7.28
CA TYR A 146 9.82 6.86 -6.50
C TYR A 146 8.55 7.45 -5.91
N PRO A 147 7.36 6.89 -6.22
CA PRO A 147 6.12 7.34 -5.61
C PRO A 147 6.10 7.02 -4.12
N ASN A 148 5.30 7.77 -3.36
CA ASN A 148 4.99 7.39 -2.00
C ASN A 148 4.06 6.17 -2.01
N ARG A 149 4.38 5.14 -1.22
CA ARG A 149 3.57 3.90 -1.15
C ARG A 149 2.13 4.10 -0.67
N PHE A 150 1.81 5.28 -0.13
CA PHE A 150 0.47 5.65 0.33
C PHE A 150 -0.23 6.64 -0.61
N ASN A 151 0.34 6.87 -1.81
CA ASN A 151 -0.24 7.71 -2.86
C ASN A 151 -0.87 6.87 -3.96
N GLY A 152 -2.07 7.24 -4.40
CA GLY A 152 -2.73 6.58 -5.53
C GLY A 152 -3.17 5.14 -5.21
N LEU A 153 -3.62 4.88 -3.98
CA LEU A 153 -4.03 3.54 -3.56
C LEU A 153 -5.22 3.04 -4.35
N ILE A 154 -5.20 1.75 -4.62
CA ILE A 154 -6.31 0.99 -5.19
C ILE A 154 -6.70 -0.14 -4.25
N VAL A 155 -7.92 -0.65 -4.40
CA VAL A 155 -8.28 -1.92 -3.78
C VAL A 155 -7.30 -2.98 -4.26
N ASN A 156 -6.75 -3.77 -3.34
CA ASN A 156 -5.74 -4.76 -3.66
C ASN A 156 -6.28 -5.70 -4.75
N PRO A 157 -5.70 -5.72 -5.95
CA PRO A 157 -6.12 -6.65 -6.98
C PRO A 157 -5.73 -8.08 -6.57
N ASN A 158 -6.38 -9.08 -7.16
CA ASN A 158 -6.08 -10.49 -6.92
C ASN A 158 -4.73 -10.89 -7.52
N ASP A 159 -3.71 -10.11 -7.27
CA ASP A 159 -2.35 -10.36 -7.74
C ASP A 159 -1.45 -10.65 -6.53
N VAL A 160 -0.95 -11.86 -6.47
CA VAL A 160 -0.03 -12.35 -5.42
C VAL A 160 1.25 -11.53 -5.29
N GLN A 161 1.59 -10.74 -6.31
CA GLN A 161 2.80 -9.91 -6.32
C GLN A 161 2.62 -8.57 -5.60
N GLN A 162 1.38 -8.13 -5.37
CA GLN A 162 1.10 -6.85 -4.74
C GLN A 162 0.78 -7.02 -3.26
N ARG A 163 1.72 -6.61 -2.42
CA ARG A 163 1.53 -6.64 -0.98
C ARG A 163 0.59 -5.52 -0.54
N PRO A 164 -0.49 -5.81 0.20
CA PRO A 164 -1.31 -4.78 0.83
C PRO A 164 -0.48 -3.88 1.75
N CYS A 165 -0.86 -2.62 1.83
CA CYS A 165 -0.18 -1.65 2.70
C CYS A 165 -1.04 -1.17 3.87
N CYS A 166 -2.36 -1.30 3.79
CA CYS A 166 -3.31 -0.95 4.85
C CYS A 166 -4.72 -1.47 4.52
N VAL A 167 -5.65 -1.30 5.47
CA VAL A 167 -7.07 -1.65 5.35
C VAL A 167 -7.90 -0.39 5.53
N THR A 168 -8.81 -0.12 4.60
CA THR A 168 -9.76 0.98 4.73
C THR A 168 -10.86 0.62 5.74
N GLN A 169 -11.03 1.42 6.79
CA GLN A 169 -12.12 1.25 7.75
C GLN A 169 -13.35 2.09 7.36
N TRP A 170 -13.15 3.13 6.58
CA TRP A 170 -14.19 4.02 6.03
C TRP A 170 -13.93 4.21 4.54
N PRO A 171 -14.99 4.43 3.74
CA PRO A 171 -14.81 4.67 2.31
C PRO A 171 -14.03 5.97 2.09
N ILE A 172 -13.08 5.94 1.14
CA ILE A 172 -12.31 7.10 0.71
C ILE A 172 -12.66 7.36 -0.75
N GLY A 173 -13.17 8.54 -1.07
CA GLY A 173 -13.54 8.91 -2.44
C GLY A 173 -12.36 8.86 -3.41
N ALA A 174 -12.62 8.76 -4.71
CA ALA A 174 -11.60 8.83 -5.74
C ALA A 174 -10.76 10.12 -5.59
N ALA A 175 -9.46 10.03 -5.80
CA ALA A 175 -8.48 11.12 -5.65
C ALA A 175 -8.55 11.88 -4.31
N SER A 176 -9.17 11.28 -3.29
CA SER A 176 -9.35 11.87 -1.95
C SER A 176 -8.38 11.28 -0.95
N TYR A 177 -8.13 12.03 0.11
CA TYR A 177 -7.27 11.66 1.23
C TYR A 177 -8.11 11.14 2.39
N GLY A 178 -7.54 10.26 3.19
CA GLY A 178 -8.17 9.71 4.38
C GLY A 178 -7.21 8.92 5.23
N TRP A 179 -7.73 8.28 6.28
CA TRP A 179 -6.97 7.43 7.17
C TRP A 179 -7.32 5.96 6.93
N ALA A 180 -6.32 5.09 6.87
CA ALA A 180 -6.49 3.64 6.74
C ALA A 180 -5.76 2.92 7.87
N LEU A 181 -6.28 1.80 8.32
CA LEU A 181 -5.70 0.97 9.37
C LEU A 181 -4.46 0.26 8.85
N LYS A 182 -3.34 0.46 9.53
CA LYS A 182 -2.08 -0.22 9.24
C LYS A 182 -1.84 -1.41 10.14
N GLU A 183 -2.18 -1.25 11.43
CA GLU A 183 -2.04 -2.28 12.45
C GLU A 183 -3.12 -2.10 13.52
N GLY A 184 -3.64 -3.19 14.07
CA GLY A 184 -4.65 -3.17 15.12
C GLY A 184 -5.94 -3.87 14.74
N TYR A 185 -7.03 -3.50 15.40
CA TYR A 185 -8.34 -4.12 15.23
C TYR A 185 -9.22 -3.33 14.27
N GLY A 186 -9.79 -4.01 13.28
CA GLY A 186 -10.67 -3.39 12.30
C GLY A 186 -11.62 -4.36 11.63
N SER A 187 -12.57 -3.81 10.87
CA SER A 187 -13.45 -4.59 10.02
C SER A 187 -12.75 -4.91 8.70
N LEU A 188 -12.85 -6.14 8.27
CA LEU A 188 -12.37 -6.61 6.96
C LEU A 188 -13.47 -7.45 6.32
N ASP A 189 -13.77 -7.18 5.07
CA ASP A 189 -14.62 -8.01 4.24
C ASP A 189 -13.81 -9.26 3.86
N CYS A 190 -14.26 -10.41 4.33
CA CYS A 190 -13.56 -11.67 4.19
C CYS A 190 -14.32 -12.64 3.27
N GLU A 191 -13.57 -13.36 2.44
CA GLU A 191 -14.04 -14.52 1.71
C GLU A 191 -13.66 -15.78 2.48
N VAL A 192 -14.62 -16.65 2.73
CA VAL A 192 -14.37 -17.94 3.37
C VAL A 192 -14.16 -19.01 2.31
N LEU A 193 -12.93 -19.46 2.12
CA LEU A 193 -12.59 -20.49 1.15
C LEU A 193 -12.84 -21.93 1.63
N ALA A 194 -13.15 -22.13 2.89
CA ALA A 194 -13.33 -23.47 3.44
C ALA A 194 -14.79 -23.71 3.86
N ALA A 195 -15.51 -24.52 3.11
CA ALA A 195 -16.74 -25.08 3.58
C ALA A 195 -16.46 -26.01 4.78
N GLY A 196 -17.03 -25.72 5.95
CA GLY A 196 -17.16 -26.70 7.00
C GLY A 196 -16.47 -26.46 8.35
N GLY A 197 -16.14 -25.24 8.70
CA GLY A 197 -15.67 -24.94 10.06
C GLY A 197 -16.49 -23.84 10.72
N THR A 198 -17.10 -24.12 11.84
CA THR A 198 -17.85 -23.16 12.66
C THR A 198 -16.94 -22.30 13.54
N GLU A 199 -15.65 -22.63 13.64
CA GLU A 199 -14.68 -21.89 14.45
C GLU A 199 -13.67 -21.18 13.56
N LEU A 200 -13.85 -19.87 13.39
CA LEU A 200 -12.97 -19.01 12.60
C LEU A 200 -12.01 -18.21 13.46
N ASP A 201 -12.14 -18.30 14.78
CA ASP A 201 -11.29 -17.59 15.73
C ASP A 201 -9.81 -17.99 15.55
N GLU A 202 -8.93 -17.01 15.63
CA GLU A 202 -7.48 -17.17 15.42
C GLU A 202 -7.05 -17.73 14.04
N LYS A 203 -7.95 -17.83 13.07
CA LYS A 203 -7.58 -18.26 11.72
C LYS A 203 -6.75 -17.19 11.01
N PRO A 204 -5.68 -17.57 10.30
CA PRO A 204 -4.86 -16.63 9.56
C PRO A 204 -5.63 -16.05 8.37
N ILE A 205 -5.39 -14.76 8.11
CA ILE A 205 -5.95 -14.03 6.98
C ILE A 205 -4.83 -13.68 6.00
N THR A 206 -5.09 -13.93 4.73
CA THR A 206 -4.26 -13.49 3.61
C THR A 206 -5.09 -12.61 2.68
N ALA A 207 -4.45 -11.88 1.75
CA ALA A 207 -5.20 -11.19 0.70
C ALA A 207 -5.85 -12.22 -0.23
N SER A 208 -7.10 -11.96 -0.65
CA SER A 208 -7.79 -12.85 -1.60
C SER A 208 -7.10 -12.85 -2.96
N VAL A 209 -7.01 -14.02 -3.58
CA VAL A 209 -6.40 -14.24 -4.90
C VAL A 209 -7.34 -14.99 -5.86
N THR A 210 -8.60 -15.15 -5.49
CA THR A 210 -9.48 -16.06 -6.22
C THR A 210 -10.05 -15.47 -7.50
N ASP A 211 -10.50 -14.23 -7.48
CA ASP A 211 -11.03 -13.55 -8.68
C ASP A 211 -11.16 -12.02 -8.49
N ALA A 212 -11.52 -11.31 -9.57
CA ALA A 212 -11.68 -9.85 -9.54
C ALA A 212 -12.83 -9.38 -8.63
N THR A 213 -13.82 -10.25 -8.36
CA THR A 213 -14.98 -9.91 -7.51
C THR A 213 -14.55 -9.79 -6.05
N ASN A 214 -13.53 -10.54 -5.66
CA ASN A 214 -13.00 -10.63 -4.30
C ASN A 214 -11.78 -9.71 -4.06
N ALA A 215 -11.49 -8.81 -5.01
CA ALA A 215 -10.39 -7.87 -4.88
C ALA A 215 -10.43 -7.09 -3.55
N GLY A 216 -9.31 -7.06 -2.84
CA GLY A 216 -9.15 -6.38 -1.55
C GLY A 216 -9.82 -7.06 -0.36
N ARG A 217 -10.49 -8.19 -0.54
CA ARG A 217 -10.99 -9.00 0.57
C ARG A 217 -9.86 -9.74 1.28
N GLY A 218 -10.09 -10.11 2.52
CA GLY A 218 -9.27 -11.10 3.22
C GLY A 218 -9.76 -12.50 2.89
N THR A 219 -8.85 -13.43 2.72
CA THR A 219 -9.16 -14.86 2.65
C THR A 219 -8.81 -15.50 3.97
N ILE A 220 -9.80 -16.14 4.60
CA ILE A 220 -9.60 -16.92 5.79
C ILE A 220 -9.19 -18.32 5.34
N THR A 221 -7.93 -18.64 5.53
CA THR A 221 -7.43 -19.98 5.25
C THR A 221 -7.69 -20.88 6.46
N GLY A 222 -8.33 -22.02 6.26
CA GLY A 222 -8.27 -23.10 7.24
C GLY A 222 -6.82 -23.45 7.55
N SER A 223 -6.53 -24.17 8.62
CA SER A 223 -5.18 -24.54 9.05
C SER A 223 -4.18 -24.64 7.89
N PRO A 224 -2.91 -24.19 8.03
CA PRO A 224 -1.90 -24.26 6.96
C PRO A 224 -1.65 -25.68 6.41
N THR A 225 -2.24 -26.67 7.02
CA THR A 225 -2.36 -28.04 6.52
C THR A 225 -3.67 -28.20 5.74
N SER A 226 -3.78 -27.59 4.56
CA SER A 226 -4.86 -27.98 3.64
C SER A 226 -4.52 -29.38 3.09
N THR A 227 -5.21 -30.38 3.56
CA THR A 227 -5.19 -31.71 2.95
C THR A 227 -5.90 -31.58 1.61
N ILE A 228 -5.16 -31.54 0.51
CA ILE A 228 -5.74 -31.66 -0.82
C ILE A 228 -6.16 -33.10 -0.97
N TYR A 229 -7.45 -33.37 -0.87
CA TYR A 229 -8.00 -34.64 -1.31
C TYR A 229 -7.91 -34.67 -2.84
N VAL A 230 -6.91 -35.34 -3.37
CA VAL A 230 -6.94 -35.75 -4.76
C VAL A 230 -7.88 -36.95 -4.82
N SER A 231 -9.14 -36.75 -5.21
CA SER A 231 -10.02 -37.85 -5.55
C SER A 231 -9.53 -38.48 -6.85
N SER A 232 -8.63 -39.45 -6.76
CA SER A 232 -8.45 -40.36 -7.86
C SER A 232 -9.55 -41.42 -7.77
N ALA A 233 -10.22 -41.64 -8.88
CA ALA A 233 -11.29 -42.67 -8.98
C ALA A 233 -10.76 -44.11 -8.95
N SER A 234 -9.69 -44.36 -8.22
CA SER A 234 -9.18 -45.71 -7.98
C SER A 234 -8.77 -45.84 -6.52
N GLU A 235 -9.38 -46.82 -5.84
CA GLU A 235 -9.10 -47.22 -4.46
C GLU A 235 -7.66 -47.71 -4.31
N GLU A 236 -6.69 -46.80 -4.21
CA GLU A 236 -5.41 -47.11 -3.58
C GLU A 236 -5.28 -46.23 -2.34
N THR A 237 -5.32 -46.87 -1.19
CA THR A 237 -5.03 -46.28 0.10
C THR A 237 -3.61 -45.73 0.11
N PHE A 238 -3.48 -44.43 -0.07
CA PHE A 238 -2.23 -43.75 0.20
C PHE A 238 -2.12 -43.48 1.69
N ASP A 239 -1.30 -44.27 2.36
CA ASP A 239 -0.98 -44.15 3.79
C ASP A 239 -0.03 -42.95 4.10
N GLN A 240 0.14 -42.02 3.17
CA GLN A 240 0.90 -40.78 3.39
C GLN A 240 0.11 -39.60 2.89
N ALA A 241 -0.38 -38.81 3.83
CA ALA A 241 -0.87 -37.47 3.55
C ALA A 241 0.33 -36.59 3.07
N PHE A 242 0.45 -36.42 1.77
CA PHE A 242 1.34 -35.38 1.26
C PHE A 242 0.68 -34.03 1.57
N VAL A 243 1.25 -33.33 2.53
CA VAL A 243 0.93 -31.93 2.76
C VAL A 243 1.48 -31.12 1.59
N TYR A 244 0.70 -31.00 0.53
CA TYR A 244 0.98 -30.00 -0.49
C TYR A 244 0.51 -28.65 0.08
N THR A 245 1.44 -27.89 0.61
CA THR A 245 1.21 -26.44 0.72
C THR A 245 1.04 -25.94 -0.70
N ASN A 246 -0.15 -25.45 -1.05
CA ASN A 246 -0.35 -24.79 -2.33
C ASN A 246 0.69 -23.67 -2.40
N PRO A 247 1.67 -23.70 -3.30
CA PRO A 247 2.77 -22.74 -3.32
C PRO A 247 2.28 -21.29 -3.47
N VAL A 248 1.10 -21.08 -4.03
CA VAL A 248 0.46 -19.78 -4.15
C VAL A 248 0.08 -19.24 -2.77
N TYR A 249 -0.49 -20.05 -1.90
CA TYR A 249 -0.87 -19.61 -0.55
C TYR A 249 0.30 -19.61 0.44
N ALA A 250 1.28 -20.50 0.26
CA ALA A 250 2.47 -20.54 1.11
C ALA A 250 3.38 -19.33 0.94
N MET A 251 3.28 -18.58 -0.16
CA MET A 251 4.06 -17.37 -0.42
C MET A 251 3.35 -16.10 0.06
N GLN A 252 2.09 -16.17 0.48
CA GLN A 252 1.39 -14.99 0.95
C GLN A 252 1.71 -14.69 2.42
N PRO A 253 2.03 -13.45 2.75
CA PRO A 253 2.21 -13.07 4.15
C PRO A 253 0.88 -13.20 4.89
N ILE A 254 0.92 -13.72 6.10
CA ILE A 254 -0.20 -13.64 7.04
C ILE A 254 -0.35 -12.16 7.41
N LEU A 255 -1.49 -11.56 7.08
CA LEU A 255 -1.75 -10.14 7.29
C LEU A 255 -2.49 -9.88 8.60
N GLY A 256 -3.09 -10.92 9.17
CA GLY A 256 -3.84 -10.80 10.41
C GLY A 256 -4.53 -12.10 10.81
N TYR A 257 -5.37 -12.00 11.84
CA TYR A 257 -6.15 -13.11 12.36
C TYR A 257 -7.59 -12.65 12.64
N VAL A 258 -8.54 -13.56 12.47
CA VAL A 258 -9.94 -13.34 12.92
C VAL A 258 -9.96 -13.35 14.45
N THR A 259 -10.67 -12.42 15.06
CA THR A 259 -10.74 -12.27 16.53
C THR A 259 -12.12 -12.54 17.12
N LEU A 260 -13.15 -12.60 16.29
CA LEU A 260 -14.52 -12.94 16.70
C LEU A 260 -15.13 -13.88 15.67
N GLU A 261 -15.82 -14.91 16.15
CA GLU A 261 -16.71 -15.71 15.33
C GLU A 261 -17.80 -14.81 14.75
N ALA A 262 -17.68 -14.50 13.46
CA ALA A 262 -18.83 -14.14 12.69
C ALA A 262 -19.35 -15.43 12.05
N ASP A 263 -20.65 -15.61 11.97
CA ASP A 263 -21.25 -16.66 11.15
C ASP A 263 -21.03 -16.25 9.67
N LEU A 264 -19.79 -16.43 9.20
CA LEU A 264 -19.37 -16.03 7.85
C LEU A 264 -19.87 -17.03 6.81
N THR A 265 -21.18 -17.27 6.80
CA THR A 265 -21.78 -18.16 5.81
C THR A 265 -21.91 -17.52 4.43
N ASN A 266 -21.82 -16.19 4.32
CA ASN A 266 -22.08 -15.44 3.09
C ASN A 266 -21.21 -14.17 2.97
N ASP A 267 -19.89 -14.29 2.82
CA ASP A 267 -19.01 -13.14 2.51
C ASP A 267 -19.25 -11.90 3.41
N GLU A 268 -19.34 -12.10 4.71
CA GLU A 268 -19.59 -11.02 5.68
C GLU A 268 -18.31 -10.37 6.20
N ALA A 269 -18.43 -9.15 6.72
CA ALA A 269 -17.30 -8.47 7.33
C ALA A 269 -16.98 -9.07 8.71
N ALA A 270 -15.73 -9.44 8.93
CA ALA A 270 -15.23 -9.94 10.19
C ALA A 270 -14.46 -8.87 10.97
N LEU A 271 -14.48 -8.95 12.30
CA LEU A 271 -13.52 -8.23 13.12
C LEU A 271 -12.19 -8.97 13.06
N VAL A 272 -11.16 -8.30 12.61
CA VAL A 272 -9.85 -8.87 12.42
C VAL A 272 -8.77 -8.08 13.15
N ARG A 273 -7.71 -8.76 13.56
CA ARG A 273 -6.49 -8.13 14.02
C ARG A 273 -5.48 -8.12 12.90
N ILE A 274 -5.10 -6.93 12.45
CA ILE A 274 -4.08 -6.72 11.40
C ILE A 274 -2.72 -6.57 12.08
N THR A 275 -1.69 -7.28 11.60
CA THR A 275 -0.38 -7.34 12.28
C THR A 275 0.82 -7.09 11.40
N ASN A 276 0.73 -7.23 10.08
CA ASN A 276 1.91 -7.25 9.20
C ASN A 276 1.73 -6.49 7.87
N LEU A 277 1.14 -5.29 7.88
CA LEU A 277 0.98 -4.48 6.68
C LEU A 277 2.12 -3.50 6.42
#